data_02725b21c796673493e4cf47864b4384
#
_entry.id   02725b21c796673493e4cf47864b4384
#
_cell.length_a   1.000
_cell.length_b   1.000
_cell.length_c   1.000
_cell.angle_alpha   90.00
_cell.angle_beta   90.00
_cell.angle_gamma   90.00
#
_symmetry.space_group_name_H-M   'P 1'
#
loop_
_entity.id
_entity.type
_entity.pdbx_description
1 polymer ?
#
loop_
_entity_poly.entity_id
_entity_poly.type
_entity_poly.pdbx_seq_one_letter_code
_entity_poly.pdbx_strand_id
1 'polypeptide(L)'
;MPVQLSRRNFIRTSATASLGLLSAPYLSFGQIGVESQMKNDFSRLNFSVTSMGLGGQASVQWTPPDLDAAEIIVKAYNLGINYFDTSNVYGLSAVNFGRAFRQLNLVPGLPGYDESRRRSIWLTTKSAIRWAKNIEGLGRSNGPGDSAVVDDLKRTLILVFGDGEGYYPPGAYIDMILAHSVGSIDDVDALYTGLLNPDPRDEQIGAYAALLDYRDGTNYTGLNPKEERLVRHIGFSTHDAGVGMELIQRDERNIIDAVLLPINANDFNYFNMQNNLIPVAKAKNMGVVGMKVFSRANFYLENADAARSPETMYRPIGSDAMPSRPLVEYAVSTPGMNTTIIGIGHIDDDPQRCQLTQNLSAAQVAPSSLSTTDRRTIEQMASRIKGGMTNYYMNEDRGMSEPREAAATQEMRGSQRIVRITWQGAYAGLDPLAEYEIWRGPELVGRVAHTPQITKAPFVFEDSVNDRDYHRYRIVAVDSTGQRLPSGDIAVRAMV
;
A
#
# COMPACT_ATOMS: atom_id res chain seq x y z
N MET A 1 18.85 -50.54 1.41
CA MET A 1 18.09 -50.36 2.67
C MET A 1 17.90 -48.89 2.87
N PRO A 2 16.69 -48.37 2.85
CA PRO A 2 16.46 -46.95 3.10
C PRO A 2 16.46 -46.69 4.62
N VAL A 3 17.26 -45.75 5.04
CA VAL A 3 17.32 -45.30 6.43
C VAL A 3 16.06 -44.49 6.71
N GLN A 4 15.18 -45.02 7.54
CA GLN A 4 14.04 -44.26 8.10
C GLN A 4 14.57 -43.24 9.12
N LEU A 5 14.54 -41.96 8.76
CA LEU A 5 14.76 -40.87 9.71
C LEU A 5 13.55 -40.79 10.66
N SER A 6 13.77 -40.94 11.95
CA SER A 6 12.73 -40.82 12.96
C SER A 6 12.21 -39.40 13.09
N ARG A 7 10.93 -39.22 13.44
CA ARG A 7 10.31 -37.89 13.71
C ARG A 7 11.11 -36.98 14.69
N ARG A 8 11.87 -37.60 15.59
CA ARG A 8 12.74 -36.85 16.53
C ARG A 8 13.94 -36.19 15.86
N ASN A 9 14.51 -36.78 14.81
CA ASN A 9 15.63 -36.20 14.08
C ASN A 9 15.18 -35.07 13.14
N PHE A 10 13.96 -35.18 12.58
CA PHE A 10 13.38 -34.10 11.78
C PHE A 10 13.11 -32.82 12.61
N ILE A 11 12.58 -32.99 13.84
CA ILE A 11 12.34 -31.86 14.75
C ILE A 11 13.66 -31.21 15.21
N ARG A 12 14.73 -32.00 15.40
CA ARG A 12 16.06 -31.44 15.77
C ARG A 12 16.70 -30.68 14.60
N THR A 13 16.59 -31.16 13.38
CA THR A 13 17.15 -30.48 12.20
C THR A 13 16.35 -29.21 11.84
N SER A 14 15.02 -29.23 12.01
CA SER A 14 14.18 -28.04 11.81
C SER A 14 14.38 -26.98 12.88
N ALA A 15 14.61 -27.37 14.14
CA ALA A 15 14.88 -26.44 15.22
C ALA A 15 16.25 -25.75 15.09
N THR A 16 17.27 -26.45 14.54
CA THR A 16 18.58 -25.84 14.30
C THR A 16 18.59 -24.91 13.09
N ALA A 17 17.78 -25.15 12.07
CA ALA A 17 17.65 -24.24 10.93
C ALA A 17 16.89 -22.94 11.30
N SER A 18 15.86 -23.03 12.16
CA SER A 18 15.12 -21.86 12.65
C SER A 18 15.90 -21.01 13.66
N LEU A 19 16.82 -21.60 14.42
CA LEU A 19 17.74 -20.87 15.31
C LEU A 19 18.87 -20.17 14.54
N GLY A 20 19.25 -20.64 13.35
CA GLY A 20 20.27 -20.02 12.51
C GLY A 20 19.86 -18.66 11.94
N LEU A 21 18.57 -18.43 11.66
CA LEU A 21 18.03 -17.14 11.24
C LEU A 21 17.92 -16.12 12.40
N LEU A 22 17.81 -16.61 13.64
CA LEU A 22 17.73 -15.74 14.83
C LEU A 22 19.11 -15.40 15.43
N SER A 23 20.20 -16.05 14.98
CA SER A 23 21.54 -15.86 15.47
C SER A 23 22.49 -15.19 14.48
N ALA A 24 21.99 -14.40 13.53
CA ALA A 24 22.86 -13.45 12.84
C ALA A 24 23.56 -12.60 13.91
N PRO A 25 24.89 -12.49 13.90
CA PRO A 25 25.60 -11.76 14.93
C PRO A 25 25.02 -10.37 15.03
N TYR A 26 24.64 -9.96 16.23
CA TYR A 26 24.31 -8.57 16.52
C TYR A 26 25.46 -7.72 15.96
N LEU A 27 25.20 -7.07 14.83
CA LEU A 27 26.14 -6.07 14.33
C LEU A 27 26.28 -5.05 15.45
N SER A 28 27.50 -4.91 15.99
CA SER A 28 27.79 -3.87 16.95
C SER A 28 27.44 -2.54 16.30
N PHE A 29 26.41 -1.89 16.81
CA PHE A 29 26.03 -0.55 16.37
C PHE A 29 27.11 0.45 16.81
N GLY A 30 28.19 0.58 16.03
CA GLY A 30 28.80 1.86 15.86
C GLY A 30 27.73 2.85 15.39
N GLN A 31 27.76 4.10 15.78
CA GLN A 31 26.79 5.13 15.36
C GLN A 31 26.39 4.90 13.90
N ILE A 32 25.14 4.49 13.66
CA ILE A 32 24.60 4.38 12.31
C ILE A 32 24.49 5.82 11.82
N GLY A 33 25.47 6.25 11.02
CA GLY A 33 25.47 7.58 10.42
C GLY A 33 24.26 7.75 9.51
N VAL A 34 23.78 8.97 9.36
CA VAL A 34 22.64 9.33 8.49
C VAL A 34 22.83 8.81 7.06
N GLU A 35 24.07 8.67 6.60
CA GLU A 35 24.42 8.20 5.26
C GLU A 35 24.30 6.68 5.03
N SER A 36 24.09 5.88 6.09
CA SER A 36 24.11 4.41 6.02
C SER A 36 22.74 3.76 5.88
N GLN A 37 21.63 4.52 5.86
CA GLN A 37 20.29 3.93 5.73
C GLN A 37 20.04 3.38 4.33
N MET A 38 19.50 2.16 4.26
CA MET A 38 19.08 1.59 2.99
C MET A 38 17.98 2.45 2.37
N LYS A 39 18.18 2.81 1.12
CA LYS A 39 17.22 3.59 0.33
C LYS A 39 16.86 2.83 -0.93
N ASN A 40 15.60 2.97 -1.32
CA ASN A 40 15.05 2.42 -2.55
C ASN A 40 14.65 3.58 -3.48
N ASP A 41 14.68 3.33 -4.78
CA ASP A 41 14.07 4.23 -5.75
C ASP A 41 12.56 4.27 -5.54
N PHE A 42 11.98 5.47 -5.42
CA PHE A 42 10.53 5.64 -5.21
C PHE A 42 9.77 5.69 -6.54
N SER A 43 10.14 4.82 -7.46
CA SER A 43 9.51 4.68 -8.78
C SER A 43 9.50 6.02 -9.55
N ARG A 44 8.41 6.40 -10.22
CA ARG A 44 8.32 7.64 -11.00
C ARG A 44 8.38 8.95 -10.18
N LEU A 45 8.44 8.83 -8.84
CA LEU A 45 8.45 10.00 -7.94
C LEU A 45 9.82 10.70 -7.85
N ASN A 46 10.86 10.13 -8.48
CA ASN A 46 12.22 10.69 -8.51
C ASN A 46 12.77 11.05 -7.11
N PHE A 47 12.49 10.20 -6.14
CA PHE A 47 12.96 10.36 -4.76
C PHE A 47 13.61 9.06 -4.28
N SER A 48 14.71 9.18 -3.54
CA SER A 48 15.36 8.04 -2.89
C SER A 48 14.83 7.92 -1.47
N VAL A 49 13.92 6.95 -1.27
CA VAL A 49 13.18 6.77 -0.02
C VAL A 49 13.84 5.72 0.87
N THR A 50 13.91 5.95 2.18
CA THR A 50 14.40 4.93 3.13
C THR A 50 13.46 3.71 3.17
N SER A 51 14.03 2.50 3.33
CA SER A 51 13.24 1.25 3.39
C SER A 51 12.18 1.27 4.49
N MET A 52 12.46 1.98 5.59
CA MET A 52 11.51 2.26 6.66
C MET A 52 11.18 3.75 6.71
N GLY A 53 9.88 4.08 6.74
CA GLY A 53 9.33 5.38 7.06
C GLY A 53 8.73 5.42 8.46
N LEU A 54 8.52 6.62 9.01
CA LEU A 54 7.82 6.82 10.27
C LEU A 54 6.32 6.97 10.03
N GLY A 55 5.51 6.07 10.61
CA GLY A 55 4.06 6.17 10.64
C GLY A 55 3.57 7.14 11.73
N GLY A 56 2.67 8.04 11.39
CA GLY A 56 2.12 9.05 12.31
C GLY A 56 1.07 8.53 13.29
N GLN A 57 0.83 7.22 13.34
CA GLN A 57 0.03 6.57 14.40
C GLN A 57 0.92 6.19 15.60
N ALA A 58 0.44 5.29 16.45
CA ALA A 58 1.04 4.94 17.71
C ALA A 58 1.25 6.17 18.61
N SER A 59 2.38 6.33 19.28
CA SER A 59 2.58 7.42 20.23
C SER A 59 2.68 8.81 19.59
N VAL A 60 2.84 8.89 18.27
CA VAL A 60 2.74 10.17 17.54
C VAL A 60 1.30 10.66 17.47
N GLN A 61 0.32 9.75 17.41
CA GLN A 61 -1.12 10.05 17.44
C GLN A 61 -1.68 10.09 18.86
N TRP A 62 -1.38 9.06 19.67
CA TRP A 62 -1.84 8.87 21.04
C TRP A 62 -0.65 8.99 21.98
N THR A 63 -0.26 10.21 22.28
CA THR A 63 0.96 10.49 23.04
C THR A 63 0.79 10.11 24.52
N PRO A 64 1.56 9.14 25.05
CA PRO A 64 1.61 8.84 26.48
C PRO A 64 2.11 10.05 27.28
N PRO A 65 1.66 10.24 28.55
CA PRO A 65 2.01 11.41 29.36
C PRO A 65 3.51 11.53 29.66
N ASP A 66 4.22 10.42 29.66
CA ASP A 66 5.65 10.31 29.95
C ASP A 66 6.56 10.39 28.72
N LEU A 67 5.99 10.72 27.54
CA LEU A 67 6.72 10.75 26.26
C LEU A 67 6.42 12.07 25.52
N ASP A 68 7.45 12.69 24.94
CA ASP A 68 7.27 13.72 23.93
C ASP A 68 7.25 13.10 22.51
N ALA A 69 6.11 13.13 21.86
CA ALA A 69 5.97 12.55 20.51
C ALA A 69 6.80 13.30 19.45
N ALA A 70 7.13 14.60 19.66
CA ALA A 70 8.01 15.32 18.75
C ALA A 70 9.44 14.73 18.76
N GLU A 71 9.90 14.22 19.90
CA GLU A 71 11.22 13.58 20.01
C GLU A 71 11.32 12.30 19.19
N ILE A 72 10.21 11.54 19.03
CA ILE A 72 10.17 10.37 18.14
C ILE A 72 10.47 10.80 16.71
N ILE A 73 9.87 11.88 16.24
CA ILE A 73 10.01 12.40 14.87
C ILE A 73 11.43 12.96 14.67
N VAL A 74 11.94 13.72 15.64
CA VAL A 74 13.30 14.27 15.63
C VAL A 74 14.34 13.14 15.62
N LYS A 75 14.17 12.11 16.47
CA LYS A 75 15.06 10.95 16.49
C LYS A 75 15.01 10.18 15.17
N ALA A 76 13.83 9.99 14.59
CA ALA A 76 13.68 9.32 13.28
C ALA A 76 14.43 10.08 12.17
N TYR A 77 14.27 11.40 12.11
CA TYR A 77 15.00 12.26 11.17
C TYR A 77 16.51 12.16 11.37
N ASN A 78 17.00 12.27 12.62
CA ASN A 78 18.41 12.19 12.94
C ASN A 78 19.03 10.82 12.66
N LEU A 79 18.23 9.75 12.68
CA LEU A 79 18.63 8.41 12.26
C LEU A 79 18.56 8.21 10.74
N GLY A 80 18.20 9.24 9.96
CA GLY A 80 18.21 9.23 8.51
C GLY A 80 16.93 8.77 7.84
N ILE A 81 15.84 8.53 8.59
CA ILE A 81 14.52 8.28 8.01
C ILE A 81 14.08 9.54 7.26
N ASN A 82 13.65 9.36 6.01
CA ASN A 82 13.25 10.47 5.15
C ASN A 82 11.80 10.37 4.63
N TYR A 83 11.01 9.39 5.06
CA TYR A 83 9.59 9.27 4.75
C TYR A 83 8.76 9.38 6.03
N PHE A 84 7.85 10.34 6.06
CA PHE A 84 6.99 10.65 7.20
C PHE A 84 5.53 10.63 6.78
N ASP A 85 4.69 9.98 7.57
CA ASP A 85 3.28 9.76 7.27
C ASP A 85 2.39 10.30 8.38
N THR A 86 1.40 11.10 8.03
CA THR A 86 0.35 11.59 8.94
C THR A 86 -1.03 11.51 8.29
N SER A 87 -2.04 12.03 8.95
CA SER A 87 -3.40 12.15 8.43
C SER A 87 -4.21 13.10 9.31
N ASN A 88 -5.21 13.77 8.74
CA ASN A 88 -6.15 14.62 9.49
C ASN A 88 -6.94 13.86 10.57
N VAL A 89 -7.05 12.53 10.45
CA VAL A 89 -7.75 11.68 11.42
C VAL A 89 -6.84 11.08 12.49
N TYR A 90 -5.56 11.46 12.50
CA TYR A 90 -4.60 10.92 13.47
C TYR A 90 -4.39 11.85 14.66
N GLY A 91 -5.46 12.32 15.28
CA GLY A 91 -5.46 13.08 16.53
C GLY A 91 -4.37 14.17 16.57
N LEU A 92 -3.39 14.04 17.47
CA LEU A 92 -2.30 15.01 17.63
C LEU A 92 -1.15 14.84 16.63
N SER A 93 -1.20 13.88 15.72
CA SER A 93 -0.07 13.53 14.85
C SER A 93 0.46 14.74 14.07
N ALA A 94 -0.39 15.47 13.33
CA ALA A 94 0.04 16.64 12.55
C ALA A 94 0.62 17.77 13.43
N VAL A 95 0.08 17.96 14.63
CA VAL A 95 0.60 18.94 15.61
C VAL A 95 2.00 18.53 16.09
N ASN A 96 2.22 17.25 16.40
CA ASN A 96 3.51 16.72 16.81
C ASN A 96 4.55 16.81 15.68
N PHE A 97 4.15 16.57 14.43
CA PHE A 97 5.00 16.86 13.28
C PHE A 97 5.36 18.33 13.18
N GLY A 98 4.42 19.24 13.42
CA GLY A 98 4.69 20.68 13.44
C GLY A 98 5.70 21.10 14.50
N ARG A 99 5.60 20.51 15.72
CA ARG A 99 6.57 20.75 16.81
C ARG A 99 7.97 20.26 16.41
N ALA A 100 8.08 19.06 15.88
CA ALA A 100 9.35 18.47 15.44
C ALA A 100 9.96 19.25 14.25
N PHE A 101 9.16 19.65 13.27
CA PHE A 101 9.64 20.35 12.08
C PHE A 101 10.18 21.74 12.41
N ARG A 102 9.63 22.42 13.45
CA ARG A 102 10.22 23.66 13.97
C ARG A 102 11.60 23.41 14.59
N GLN A 103 11.77 22.37 15.40
CA GLN A 103 13.06 22.00 15.98
C GLN A 103 14.11 21.62 14.91
N LEU A 104 13.67 21.04 13.80
CA LEU A 104 14.53 20.59 12.69
C LEU A 104 14.79 21.66 11.63
N ASN A 105 14.28 22.87 11.80
CA ASN A 105 14.35 23.98 10.83
C ASN A 105 13.75 23.61 9.45
N LEU A 106 12.63 22.92 9.45
CA LEU A 106 11.93 22.46 8.23
C LEU A 106 10.69 23.31 7.90
N VAL A 107 10.43 24.39 8.65
CA VAL A 107 9.25 25.26 8.47
C VAL A 107 9.64 26.51 7.71
N PRO A 108 9.10 26.77 6.50
CA PRO A 108 9.39 27.97 5.72
C PRO A 108 9.11 29.23 6.48
N GLY A 109 9.96 30.24 6.27
CA GLY A 109 9.82 31.57 6.90
C GLY A 109 10.29 31.66 8.34
N LEU A 110 10.64 30.55 9.00
CA LEU A 110 11.25 30.59 10.33
C LEU A 110 12.78 30.74 10.26
N PRO A 111 13.42 31.35 11.27
CA PRO A 111 14.86 31.41 11.36
C PRO A 111 15.50 30.00 11.29
N GLY A 112 16.55 29.87 10.48
CA GLY A 112 17.27 28.62 10.31
C GLY A 112 16.61 27.64 9.32
N TYR A 113 15.50 28.00 8.68
CA TYR A 113 14.90 27.18 7.63
C TYR A 113 15.90 26.86 6.53
N ASP A 114 15.92 25.60 6.14
CA ASP A 114 16.78 25.09 5.07
C ASP A 114 15.92 24.29 4.06
N GLU A 115 15.74 24.88 2.89
CA GLU A 115 14.99 24.27 1.78
C GLU A 115 15.60 22.94 1.33
N SER A 116 16.92 22.79 1.37
CA SER A 116 17.58 21.53 0.97
C SER A 116 17.24 20.39 1.94
N ARG A 117 17.19 20.70 3.23
CA ARG A 117 16.72 19.75 4.25
C ARG A 117 15.25 19.41 4.08
N ARG A 118 14.39 20.44 3.83
CA ARG A 118 12.96 20.19 3.59
C ARG A 118 12.74 19.30 2.38
N ARG A 119 13.52 19.46 1.31
CA ARG A 119 13.48 18.62 0.10
C ARG A 119 14.08 17.24 0.28
N SER A 120 14.91 17.03 1.31
CA SER A 120 15.49 15.71 1.60
C SER A 120 14.54 14.76 2.31
N ILE A 121 13.38 15.23 2.74
CA ILE A 121 12.33 14.44 3.37
C ILE A 121 11.06 14.43 2.53
N TRP A 122 10.22 13.44 2.79
CA TRP A 122 8.91 13.25 2.19
C TRP A 122 7.84 13.24 3.27
N LEU A 123 6.89 14.15 3.20
CA LEU A 123 5.74 14.24 4.11
C LEU A 123 4.47 13.84 3.36
N THR A 124 3.82 12.78 3.83
CA THR A 124 2.53 12.31 3.33
C THR A 124 1.42 12.63 4.33
N THR A 125 0.31 13.16 3.83
CA THR A 125 -0.96 13.28 4.58
C THR A 125 -2.08 12.53 3.87
N LYS A 126 -3.28 12.51 4.47
CA LYS A 126 -4.44 11.78 3.92
C LYS A 126 -5.72 12.55 4.20
N SER A 127 -6.67 12.45 3.27
CA SER A 127 -8.05 12.89 3.47
C SER A 127 -9.02 11.74 3.21
N ALA A 128 -9.99 11.54 4.10
CA ALA A 128 -11.07 10.58 3.89
C ALA A 128 -12.24 11.16 3.07
N ILE A 129 -12.16 12.42 2.69
CA ILE A 129 -13.15 13.10 1.87
C ILE A 129 -12.99 12.64 0.42
N ARG A 130 -14.12 12.31 -0.23
CA ARG A 130 -14.17 11.91 -1.64
C ARG A 130 -14.50 13.06 -2.59
N TRP A 131 -14.91 14.20 -2.05
CA TRP A 131 -15.45 15.32 -2.79
C TRP A 131 -14.58 16.58 -2.69
N ALA A 132 -14.57 17.34 -3.75
CA ALA A 132 -13.88 18.62 -3.83
C ALA A 132 -14.59 19.74 -3.04
N LYS A 133 -15.90 19.66 -2.98
CA LYS A 133 -16.78 20.59 -2.23
C LYS A 133 -17.44 19.86 -1.08
N ASN A 134 -17.85 20.60 -0.07
CA ASN A 134 -18.72 20.07 0.97
C ASN A 134 -20.11 19.81 0.40
N ILE A 135 -20.54 18.56 0.43
CA ILE A 135 -21.87 18.14 -0.02
C ILE A 135 -22.58 17.52 1.19
N GLU A 136 -23.66 18.15 1.61
CA GLU A 136 -24.43 17.66 2.74
C GLU A 136 -24.87 16.19 2.52
N GLY A 137 -24.56 15.33 3.47
CA GLY A 137 -24.87 13.90 3.45
C GLY A 137 -23.99 13.02 2.59
N LEU A 138 -23.06 13.56 1.77
CA LEU A 138 -22.17 12.79 0.90
C LEU A 138 -20.69 12.79 1.36
N GLY A 139 -20.31 13.71 2.23
CA GLY A 139 -18.94 13.81 2.73
C GLY A 139 -18.64 12.86 3.88
N ARG A 140 -17.47 12.24 3.90
CA ARG A 140 -16.90 11.67 5.10
C ARG A 140 -15.90 12.67 5.66
N SER A 141 -16.31 13.52 6.60
CA SER A 141 -15.37 14.33 7.34
C SER A 141 -14.87 13.54 8.56
N ASN A 142 -13.56 13.44 8.68
CA ASN A 142 -12.90 12.90 9.88
C ASN A 142 -12.32 14.04 10.76
N GLY A 143 -12.78 15.25 10.53
CA GLY A 143 -12.37 16.45 11.27
C GLY A 143 -13.57 17.22 11.83
N PRO A 144 -13.33 18.27 12.60
CA PRO A 144 -14.40 19.15 13.07
C PRO A 144 -15.03 19.89 11.87
N GLY A 145 -16.32 19.71 11.72
CA GLY A 145 -17.12 20.30 10.64
C GLY A 145 -17.14 19.48 9.35
N ASP A 146 -18.09 19.77 8.50
CA ASP A 146 -18.15 19.24 7.15
C ASP A 146 -17.08 19.91 6.31
N SER A 147 -16.12 19.16 5.79
CA SER A 147 -15.02 19.71 5.06
C SER A 147 -14.90 19.08 3.68
N ALA A 148 -14.37 19.84 2.76
CA ALA A 148 -13.92 19.39 1.46
C ALA A 148 -12.48 18.83 1.54
N VAL A 149 -12.03 18.09 0.52
CA VAL A 149 -10.66 17.57 0.47
C VAL A 149 -9.60 18.67 0.60
N VAL A 150 -9.91 19.87 0.06
CA VAL A 150 -9.04 21.05 0.12
C VAL A 150 -8.86 21.56 1.55
N ASP A 151 -9.91 21.47 2.37
CA ASP A 151 -9.85 21.89 3.78
C ASP A 151 -8.95 20.93 4.57
N ASP A 152 -8.98 19.64 4.27
CA ASP A 152 -8.09 18.66 4.88
C ASP A 152 -6.61 18.91 4.48
N LEU A 153 -6.35 19.25 3.21
CA LEU A 153 -5.01 19.63 2.75
C LEU A 153 -4.52 20.86 3.51
N LYS A 154 -5.31 21.94 3.54
CA LYS A 154 -4.95 23.20 4.22
C LYS A 154 -4.81 23.01 5.74
N ARG A 155 -5.67 22.24 6.36
CA ARG A 155 -5.56 21.90 7.79
C ARG A 155 -4.22 21.23 8.12
N THR A 156 -3.75 20.30 7.28
CA THR A 156 -2.43 19.70 7.49
C THR A 156 -1.32 20.75 7.40
N LEU A 157 -1.39 21.65 6.42
CA LEU A 157 -0.40 22.74 6.28
C LEU A 157 -0.40 23.68 7.50
N ILE A 158 -1.58 24.05 8.00
CA ILE A 158 -1.76 24.89 9.19
C ILE A 158 -1.17 24.24 10.44
N LEU A 159 -1.42 22.95 10.63
CA LEU A 159 -0.95 22.22 11.82
C LEU A 159 0.56 21.93 11.77
N VAL A 160 1.10 21.59 10.61
CA VAL A 160 2.51 21.21 10.47
C VAL A 160 3.41 22.43 10.28
N PHE A 161 3.04 23.38 9.44
CA PHE A 161 3.89 24.50 9.07
C PHE A 161 3.40 25.86 9.61
N GLY A 162 2.14 25.97 9.97
CA GLY A 162 1.48 27.20 10.33
C GLY A 162 1.36 27.44 11.84
N ASP A 163 0.42 28.30 12.20
CA ASP A 163 0.14 28.71 13.59
C ASP A 163 -0.84 27.79 14.34
N GLY A 164 -1.44 26.83 13.64
CA GLY A 164 -2.47 25.95 14.19
C GLY A 164 -3.89 26.53 14.14
N GLU A 165 -4.07 27.81 13.75
CA GLU A 165 -5.35 28.52 13.81
C GLU A 165 -5.92 28.90 12.43
N GLY A 166 -5.12 28.95 11.39
CA GLY A 166 -5.62 29.26 10.05
C GLY A 166 -4.58 29.74 9.06
N TYR A 167 -3.38 30.01 9.53
CA TYR A 167 -2.28 30.47 8.69
C TYR A 167 -1.24 29.39 8.44
N TYR A 168 -0.71 29.33 7.24
CA TYR A 168 0.51 28.61 6.87
C TYR A 168 1.43 29.51 6.01
N PRO A 169 2.76 29.41 6.17
CA PRO A 169 3.69 30.32 5.50
C PRO A 169 3.76 30.06 4.00
N PRO A 170 4.03 31.09 3.18
CA PRO A 170 4.37 30.92 1.77
C PRO A 170 5.53 29.91 1.60
N GLY A 171 5.42 29.05 0.60
CA GLY A 171 6.39 27.98 0.37
C GLY A 171 6.16 26.70 1.18
N ALA A 172 5.18 26.65 2.07
CA ALA A 172 4.75 25.39 2.70
C ALA A 172 4.05 24.48 1.68
N TYR A 173 4.39 23.19 1.70
CA TYR A 173 3.78 22.18 0.84
C TYR A 173 3.80 20.81 1.51
N ILE A 174 2.91 19.94 1.05
CA ILE A 174 2.88 18.50 1.35
C ILE A 174 3.47 17.77 0.15
N ASP A 175 4.33 16.77 0.37
CA ASP A 175 4.89 16.00 -0.73
C ASP A 175 3.83 15.11 -1.37
N MET A 176 2.95 14.48 -0.58
CA MET A 176 1.87 13.65 -1.10
C MET A 176 0.61 13.71 -0.24
N ILE A 177 -0.55 13.78 -0.90
CA ILE A 177 -1.84 13.56 -0.25
C ILE A 177 -2.47 12.28 -0.77
N LEU A 178 -2.98 11.44 0.14
CA LEU A 178 -3.65 10.19 -0.19
C LEU A 178 -5.16 10.32 0.00
N ALA A 179 -5.95 9.82 -0.96
CA ALA A 179 -7.33 9.44 -0.70
C ALA A 179 -7.31 8.30 0.34
N HIS A 180 -7.83 8.56 1.55
CA HIS A 180 -7.64 7.71 2.71
C HIS A 180 -8.62 6.54 2.72
N SER A 181 -8.11 5.31 2.79
CA SER A 181 -8.92 4.10 3.02
C SER A 181 -10.04 3.92 1.98
N VAL A 182 -9.69 4.02 0.70
CA VAL A 182 -10.63 3.75 -0.41
C VAL A 182 -11.03 2.28 -0.32
N GLY A 183 -12.31 2.03 -0.07
CA GLY A 183 -12.80 0.69 0.29
C GLY A 183 -13.95 0.16 -0.56
N SER A 184 -14.44 0.95 -1.52
CA SER A 184 -15.55 0.54 -2.40
C SER A 184 -15.41 1.13 -3.80
N ILE A 185 -16.16 0.58 -4.74
CA ILE A 185 -16.26 1.13 -6.10
C ILE A 185 -16.92 2.51 -6.09
N ASP A 186 -17.90 2.72 -5.21
CA ASP A 186 -18.54 4.04 -5.04
C ASP A 186 -17.54 5.11 -4.58
N ASP A 187 -16.58 4.73 -3.71
CA ASP A 187 -15.47 5.63 -3.34
C ASP A 187 -14.62 6.00 -4.57
N VAL A 188 -14.34 5.02 -5.43
CA VAL A 188 -13.57 5.24 -6.67
C VAL A 188 -14.36 6.14 -7.63
N ASP A 189 -15.65 5.87 -7.83
CA ASP A 189 -16.53 6.68 -8.68
C ASP A 189 -16.56 8.14 -8.21
N ALA A 190 -16.74 8.36 -6.91
CA ALA A 190 -16.76 9.70 -6.32
C ALA A 190 -15.43 10.45 -6.54
N LEU A 191 -14.27 9.80 -6.33
CA LEU A 191 -12.96 10.41 -6.50
C LEU A 191 -12.70 10.90 -7.93
N TYR A 192 -13.20 10.18 -8.95
CA TYR A 192 -13.01 10.49 -10.36
C TYR A 192 -14.11 11.37 -10.98
N THR A 193 -15.18 11.67 -10.24
CA THR A 193 -16.29 12.49 -10.75
C THR A 193 -15.79 13.87 -11.19
N GLY A 194 -16.13 14.28 -12.42
CA GLY A 194 -15.75 15.58 -12.99
C GLY A 194 -14.26 15.75 -13.31
N LEU A 195 -13.43 14.70 -13.18
CA LEU A 195 -11.98 14.80 -13.35
C LEU A 195 -11.54 15.24 -14.75
N LEU A 196 -12.23 14.77 -15.79
CA LEU A 196 -11.85 15.05 -17.19
C LEU A 196 -12.23 16.47 -17.63
N ASN A 197 -13.36 16.95 -17.16
CA ASN A 197 -13.91 18.25 -17.49
C ASN A 197 -14.55 18.89 -16.25
N PRO A 198 -13.75 19.39 -15.29
CA PRO A 198 -14.29 19.99 -14.08
C PRO A 198 -15.04 21.29 -14.43
N ASP A 199 -16.32 21.38 -14.01
CA ASP A 199 -17.10 22.60 -14.11
C ASP A 199 -17.24 23.22 -12.70
N PRO A 200 -16.77 24.45 -12.47
CA PRO A 200 -16.90 25.11 -11.17
C PRO A 200 -18.35 25.21 -10.65
N ARG A 201 -19.34 25.12 -11.55
CA ARG A 201 -20.77 25.17 -11.19
C ARG A 201 -21.30 23.84 -10.69
N ASP A 202 -20.64 22.73 -11.00
CA ASP A 202 -21.07 21.42 -10.54
C ASP A 202 -20.96 21.32 -9.03
N GLU A 203 -22.01 20.84 -8.39
CA GLU A 203 -22.00 20.57 -6.95
C GLU A 203 -21.14 19.33 -6.64
N GLN A 204 -21.16 18.34 -7.52
CA GLN A 204 -20.44 17.07 -7.36
C GLN A 204 -19.16 17.05 -8.22
N ILE A 205 -18.07 17.51 -7.63
CA ILE A 205 -16.73 17.36 -8.19
C ILE A 205 -15.93 16.46 -7.27
N GLY A 206 -15.28 15.44 -7.83
CA GLY A 206 -14.45 14.48 -7.09
C GLY A 206 -13.18 15.11 -6.54
N ALA A 207 -12.69 14.54 -5.45
CA ALA A 207 -11.53 15.07 -4.75
C ALA A 207 -10.27 15.19 -5.63
N TYR A 208 -10.06 14.27 -6.58
CA TYR A 208 -8.89 14.31 -7.43
C TYR A 208 -8.83 15.54 -8.34
N ALA A 209 -9.97 16.02 -8.84
CA ALA A 209 -10.00 17.23 -9.66
C ALA A 209 -9.49 18.46 -8.90
N ALA A 210 -9.93 18.65 -7.65
CA ALA A 210 -9.45 19.75 -6.81
C ALA A 210 -8.00 19.58 -6.40
N LEU A 211 -7.57 18.37 -6.06
CA LEU A 211 -6.17 18.12 -5.71
C LEU A 211 -5.22 18.37 -6.88
N LEU A 212 -5.66 18.12 -8.12
CA LEU A 212 -4.90 18.47 -9.33
C LEU A 212 -4.71 19.98 -9.45
N ASP A 213 -5.72 20.80 -9.17
CA ASP A 213 -5.56 22.24 -9.16
C ASP A 213 -4.47 22.70 -8.18
N TYR A 214 -4.45 22.13 -6.98
CA TYR A 214 -3.42 22.43 -5.97
C TYR A 214 -2.06 21.77 -6.22
N ARG A 215 -1.99 20.74 -7.05
CA ARG A 215 -0.72 20.17 -7.52
C ARG A 215 -0.12 21.02 -8.65
N ASP A 216 -0.94 21.37 -9.61
CA ASP A 216 -0.51 21.96 -10.88
C ASP A 216 -0.52 23.52 -10.84
N GLY A 217 -1.12 24.13 -9.80
CA GLY A 217 -1.29 25.56 -9.69
C GLY A 217 -2.30 26.10 -10.70
N THR A 218 -3.42 25.40 -10.86
CA THR A 218 -4.54 25.77 -11.75
C THR A 218 -5.81 26.01 -10.95
N ASN A 219 -6.88 26.44 -11.61
CA ASN A 219 -8.17 26.72 -10.96
C ASN A 219 -9.35 26.24 -11.81
N TYR A 220 -9.26 25.06 -12.41
CA TYR A 220 -10.33 24.48 -13.25
C TYR A 220 -11.61 24.16 -12.45
N THR A 221 -11.45 23.81 -11.17
CA THR A 221 -12.60 23.54 -10.27
C THR A 221 -13.18 24.81 -9.65
N GLY A 222 -12.52 25.97 -9.79
CA GLY A 222 -12.88 27.20 -9.08
C GLY A 222 -12.48 27.22 -7.60
N LEU A 223 -11.82 26.18 -7.09
CA LEU A 223 -11.49 26.02 -5.66
C LEU A 223 -10.06 26.46 -5.31
N ASN A 224 -9.25 26.83 -6.31
CA ASN A 224 -7.90 27.32 -6.12
C ASN A 224 -7.72 28.73 -6.76
N PRO A 225 -8.48 29.76 -6.33
CA PRO A 225 -8.46 31.08 -6.98
C PRO A 225 -7.12 31.81 -6.88
N LYS A 226 -6.21 31.33 -6.04
CA LYS A 226 -4.85 31.90 -5.91
C LYS A 226 -3.81 31.11 -6.70
N GLU A 227 -4.22 30.03 -7.39
CA GLU A 227 -3.36 29.14 -8.16
C GLU A 227 -2.16 28.63 -7.34
N GLU A 228 -2.41 28.34 -6.06
CA GLU A 228 -1.41 27.82 -5.12
C GLU A 228 -0.98 26.41 -5.50
N ARG A 229 0.29 26.08 -5.22
CA ARG A 229 0.84 24.73 -5.33
C ARG A 229 1.15 24.19 -3.95
N LEU A 230 0.18 23.53 -3.34
CA LEU A 230 0.24 23.10 -1.94
C LEU A 230 0.56 21.62 -1.77
N VAL A 231 0.48 20.84 -2.84
CA VAL A 231 0.81 19.41 -2.85
C VAL A 231 1.59 19.07 -4.12
N ARG A 232 2.52 18.11 -4.03
CA ARG A 232 3.34 17.72 -5.18
C ARG A 232 2.82 16.44 -5.87
N HIS A 233 2.29 15.50 -5.09
CA HIS A 233 1.87 14.19 -5.55
C HIS A 233 0.53 13.79 -4.95
N ILE A 234 -0.20 12.94 -5.69
CA ILE A 234 -1.50 12.43 -5.28
C ILE A 234 -1.41 10.90 -5.27
N GLY A 235 -2.02 10.28 -4.27
CA GLY A 235 -2.08 8.83 -4.15
C GLY A 235 -3.37 8.36 -3.49
N PHE A 236 -3.38 7.11 -3.08
CA PHE A 236 -4.48 6.55 -2.29
C PHE A 236 -3.96 5.53 -1.27
N SER A 237 -4.78 5.25 -0.26
CA SER A 237 -4.59 4.09 0.61
C SER A 237 -5.82 3.19 0.55
N THR A 238 -5.59 1.89 0.62
CA THR A 238 -6.65 0.90 0.61
C THR A 238 -6.32 -0.29 1.49
N HIS A 239 -7.36 -1.03 1.89
CA HIS A 239 -7.27 -2.34 2.53
C HIS A 239 -7.90 -3.44 1.67
N ASP A 240 -8.32 -3.12 0.43
CA ASP A 240 -8.88 -4.06 -0.53
C ASP A 240 -8.08 -4.02 -1.83
N ALA A 241 -7.48 -5.15 -2.22
CA ALA A 241 -6.65 -5.23 -3.41
C ALA A 241 -7.47 -5.03 -4.69
N GLY A 242 -8.72 -5.52 -4.75
CA GLY A 242 -9.59 -5.38 -5.91
C GLY A 242 -10.01 -3.93 -6.16
N VAL A 243 -10.40 -3.22 -5.10
CA VAL A 243 -10.72 -1.78 -5.17
C VAL A 243 -9.48 -0.98 -5.57
N GLY A 244 -8.31 -1.32 -5.02
CA GLY A 244 -7.05 -0.66 -5.38
C GLY A 244 -6.67 -0.88 -6.85
N MET A 245 -6.85 -2.09 -7.37
CA MET A 245 -6.63 -2.40 -8.79
C MET A 245 -7.59 -1.63 -9.68
N GLU A 246 -8.89 -1.58 -9.33
CA GLU A 246 -9.90 -0.80 -10.03
C GLU A 246 -9.51 0.67 -10.14
N LEU A 247 -9.07 1.27 -9.02
CA LEU A 247 -8.64 2.67 -8.99
C LEU A 247 -7.45 2.90 -9.92
N ILE A 248 -6.44 2.02 -9.90
CA ILE A 248 -5.27 2.12 -10.77
C ILE A 248 -5.65 1.96 -12.25
N GLN A 249 -6.55 1.04 -12.57
CA GLN A 249 -6.99 0.76 -13.94
C GLN A 249 -7.78 1.91 -14.56
N ARG A 250 -8.51 2.68 -13.74
CA ARG A 250 -9.23 3.89 -14.19
C ARG A 250 -8.34 5.12 -14.37
N ASP A 251 -7.14 5.08 -13.81
CA ASP A 251 -6.18 6.20 -13.91
C ASP A 251 -5.49 6.25 -15.27
N GLU A 252 -6.22 6.55 -16.33
CA GLU A 252 -5.69 6.68 -17.68
C GLU A 252 -4.72 7.86 -17.83
N ARG A 253 -4.88 8.90 -17.01
CA ARG A 253 -4.07 10.12 -17.04
C ARG A 253 -2.79 10.04 -16.20
N ASN A 254 -2.57 8.94 -15.49
CA ASN A 254 -1.45 8.74 -14.58
C ASN A 254 -1.32 9.84 -13.51
N ILE A 255 -2.46 10.23 -12.91
CA ILE A 255 -2.50 11.23 -11.85
C ILE A 255 -2.15 10.66 -10.49
N ILE A 256 -2.28 9.34 -10.33
CA ILE A 256 -2.03 8.63 -9.07
C ILE A 256 -0.58 8.17 -9.02
N ASP A 257 0.19 8.73 -8.10
CA ASP A 257 1.63 8.52 -8.02
C ASP A 257 2.03 7.34 -7.12
N ALA A 258 1.24 7.05 -6.08
CA ALA A 258 1.56 6.01 -5.12
C ALA A 258 0.34 5.37 -4.48
N VAL A 259 0.55 4.16 -3.94
CA VAL A 259 -0.41 3.44 -3.11
C VAL A 259 0.18 3.11 -1.74
N LEU A 260 -0.61 3.32 -0.68
CA LEU A 260 -0.35 2.85 0.67
C LEU A 260 -1.26 1.67 0.99
N LEU A 261 -0.68 0.52 1.30
CA LEU A 261 -1.39 -0.75 1.46
C LEU A 261 -0.88 -1.55 2.67
N PRO A 262 -1.70 -2.40 3.29
CA PRO A 262 -1.25 -3.27 4.36
C PRO A 262 -0.29 -4.34 3.84
N ILE A 263 0.70 -4.65 4.66
CA ILE A 263 1.65 -5.74 4.41
C ILE A 263 2.17 -6.29 5.74
N ASN A 264 1.84 -7.52 6.03
CA ASN A 264 2.39 -8.26 7.17
C ASN A 264 2.34 -9.77 6.91
N ALA A 265 2.96 -10.55 7.79
CA ALA A 265 3.14 -11.99 7.60
C ALA A 265 1.85 -12.82 7.72
N ASN A 266 0.71 -12.24 8.06
CA ASN A 266 -0.60 -12.91 8.07
C ASN A 266 -1.55 -12.41 6.98
N ASP A 267 -1.17 -11.36 6.21
CA ASP A 267 -2.05 -10.80 5.16
C ASP A 267 -2.26 -11.76 3.99
N PHE A 268 -1.36 -12.72 3.79
CA PHE A 268 -1.53 -13.74 2.75
C PHE A 268 -2.73 -14.68 3.00
N ASN A 269 -3.20 -14.79 4.26
CA ASN A 269 -4.42 -15.54 4.59
C ASN A 269 -5.72 -14.83 4.16
N TYR A 270 -5.60 -13.60 3.68
CA TYR A 270 -6.70 -12.74 3.27
C TYR A 270 -6.52 -12.33 1.81
N PHE A 271 -7.32 -11.40 1.32
CA PHE A 271 -7.17 -10.87 -0.04
C PHE A 271 -5.85 -10.12 -0.15
N ASN A 272 -4.79 -10.85 -0.51
CA ASN A 272 -3.42 -10.38 -0.39
C ASN A 272 -3.06 -9.32 -1.43
N MET A 273 -2.28 -8.35 -0.97
CA MET A 273 -1.75 -7.27 -1.79
C MET A 273 -0.57 -7.72 -2.66
N GLN A 274 0.17 -8.74 -2.20
CA GLN A 274 1.46 -9.15 -2.77
C GLN A 274 1.33 -9.65 -4.20
N ASN A 275 0.29 -10.48 -4.47
CA ASN A 275 0.09 -11.11 -5.77
C ASN A 275 -0.96 -10.39 -6.62
N ASN A 276 -1.64 -9.38 -6.09
CA ASN A 276 -2.72 -8.66 -6.77
C ASN A 276 -2.35 -7.18 -7.01
N LEU A 277 -2.44 -6.32 -5.98
CA LEU A 277 -2.31 -4.88 -6.14
C LEU A 277 -0.87 -4.41 -6.40
N ILE A 278 0.12 -4.98 -5.69
CA ILE A 278 1.52 -4.57 -5.84
C ILE A 278 2.03 -4.78 -7.28
N PRO A 279 1.81 -5.93 -7.93
CA PRO A 279 2.22 -6.13 -9.33
C PRO A 279 1.62 -5.09 -10.28
N VAL A 280 0.35 -4.72 -10.11
CA VAL A 280 -0.33 -3.71 -10.94
C VAL A 280 0.26 -2.32 -10.70
N ALA A 281 0.47 -1.93 -9.45
CA ALA A 281 1.09 -0.65 -9.10
C ALA A 281 2.52 -0.54 -9.68
N LYS A 282 3.31 -1.61 -9.57
CA LYS A 282 4.67 -1.65 -10.13
C LYS A 282 4.70 -1.61 -11.65
N ALA A 283 3.80 -2.33 -12.32
CA ALA A 283 3.70 -2.29 -13.78
C ALA A 283 3.34 -0.88 -14.29
N LYS A 284 2.65 -0.08 -13.47
CA LYS A 284 2.34 1.33 -13.74
C LYS A 284 3.40 2.30 -13.22
N ASN A 285 4.54 1.79 -12.73
CA ASN A 285 5.65 2.55 -12.15
C ASN A 285 5.23 3.48 -11.00
N MET A 286 4.30 3.04 -10.16
CA MET A 286 3.83 3.77 -8.99
C MET A 286 4.70 3.49 -7.77
N GLY A 287 4.74 4.44 -6.84
CA GLY A 287 5.29 4.22 -5.51
C GLY A 287 4.42 3.25 -4.69
N VAL A 288 5.06 2.29 -4.02
CA VAL A 288 4.37 1.32 -3.15
C VAL A 288 4.86 1.50 -1.72
N VAL A 289 3.95 1.87 -0.83
CA VAL A 289 4.21 2.10 0.59
C VAL A 289 3.49 1.02 1.41
N GLY A 290 4.23 0.30 2.24
CA GLY A 290 3.67 -0.68 3.17
C GLY A 290 3.20 -0.05 4.48
N MET A 291 2.15 -0.59 5.06
CA MET A 291 1.68 -0.25 6.41
C MET A 291 1.22 -1.49 7.18
N LYS A 292 0.90 -1.33 8.47
CA LYS A 292 0.32 -2.40 9.30
C LYS A 292 1.24 -3.61 9.53
N VAL A 293 2.55 -3.41 9.51
CA VAL A 293 3.57 -4.46 9.76
C VAL A 293 3.24 -5.29 11.01
N PHE A 294 2.83 -4.63 12.09
CA PHE A 294 2.42 -5.27 13.34
C PHE A 294 0.89 -5.35 13.51
N SER A 295 0.13 -5.13 12.43
CA SER A 295 -1.34 -5.11 12.45
C SER A 295 -1.92 -4.29 13.63
N ARG A 296 -1.42 -3.06 13.83
CA ARG A 296 -1.76 -2.19 14.98
C ARG A 296 -1.48 -2.84 16.34
N ALA A 297 -0.34 -3.51 16.47
CA ALA A 297 0.07 -4.31 17.64
C ALA A 297 -0.80 -5.56 17.90
N ASN A 298 -1.67 -5.97 16.97
CA ASN A 298 -2.49 -7.15 17.12
C ASN A 298 -1.69 -8.46 17.19
N PHE A 299 -0.43 -8.45 16.71
CA PHE A 299 0.51 -9.55 16.94
C PHE A 299 0.88 -9.73 18.42
N TYR A 300 0.70 -8.70 19.25
CA TYR A 300 1.22 -8.63 20.61
C TYR A 300 0.17 -8.44 21.69
N LEU A 301 -0.93 -7.77 21.36
CA LEU A 301 -2.03 -7.47 22.28
C LEU A 301 -3.16 -8.48 22.11
N GLU A 302 -3.82 -8.85 23.20
CA GLU A 302 -5.00 -9.72 23.14
C GLU A 302 -6.15 -9.08 22.34
N ASN A 303 -6.37 -7.79 22.55
CA ASN A 303 -7.37 -7.00 21.83
C ASN A 303 -6.70 -5.94 20.96
N ALA A 304 -6.92 -6.01 19.64
CA ALA A 304 -6.39 -5.05 18.66
C ALA A 304 -6.88 -3.61 18.89
N ASP A 305 -8.06 -3.43 19.46
CA ASP A 305 -8.61 -2.10 19.76
C ASP A 305 -7.95 -1.45 20.98
N ALA A 306 -7.22 -2.22 21.80
CA ALA A 306 -6.55 -1.70 22.99
C ALA A 306 -5.43 -0.69 22.64
N ALA A 307 -4.81 -0.77 21.46
CA ALA A 307 -3.73 0.15 21.05
C ALA A 307 -4.22 1.52 20.53
N ARG A 308 -5.37 2.01 21.02
CA ARG A 308 -5.98 3.27 20.56
C ARG A 308 -6.00 4.39 21.59
N SER A 309 -5.26 4.24 22.68
CA SER A 309 -5.16 5.27 23.70
C SER A 309 -3.72 5.41 24.20
N PRO A 310 -3.37 6.56 24.80
CA PRO A 310 -2.05 6.77 25.38
C PRO A 310 -1.67 5.69 26.40
N GLU A 311 -2.61 5.23 27.20
CA GLU A 311 -2.41 4.29 28.30
C GLU A 311 -2.14 2.87 27.82
N THR A 312 -2.66 2.53 26.65
CA THR A 312 -2.61 1.17 26.09
C THR A 312 -1.59 1.00 24.96
N MET A 313 -0.75 2.01 24.75
CA MET A 313 0.24 1.99 23.69
C MET A 313 1.27 0.86 23.88
N TYR A 314 1.45 0.02 22.85
CA TYR A 314 2.42 -1.07 22.89
C TYR A 314 3.85 -0.52 22.78
N ARG A 315 4.67 -0.72 23.83
CA ARG A 315 6.02 -0.17 23.95
C ARG A 315 7.15 -1.20 23.79
N PRO A 316 6.97 -2.51 24.08
CA PRO A 316 8.02 -3.50 23.93
C PRO A 316 8.47 -3.70 22.47
N ILE A 317 9.64 -4.33 22.29
CA ILE A 317 10.18 -4.68 20.98
C ILE A 317 9.82 -6.13 20.68
N GLY A 318 8.66 -6.35 20.03
CA GLY A 318 8.18 -7.70 19.78
C GLY A 318 7.79 -8.43 21.07
N SER A 319 7.68 -9.75 20.98
CA SER A 319 7.45 -10.66 22.11
C SER A 319 8.27 -11.93 21.91
N ASP A 320 8.36 -12.77 22.96
CA ASP A 320 9.05 -14.07 22.87
C ASP A 320 8.39 -14.98 21.81
N ALA A 321 7.07 -14.90 21.66
CA ALA A 321 6.33 -15.69 20.68
C ALA A 321 6.53 -15.18 19.24
N MET A 322 6.72 -13.86 19.06
CA MET A 322 6.92 -13.22 17.76
C MET A 322 7.83 -11.98 17.89
N PRO A 323 9.14 -12.13 17.65
CA PRO A 323 10.05 -11.00 17.58
C PRO A 323 9.64 -9.99 16.50
N SER A 324 9.96 -8.71 16.69
CA SER A 324 9.61 -7.67 15.71
C SER A 324 10.43 -7.76 14.42
N ARG A 325 11.71 -8.17 14.50
CA ARG A 325 12.64 -8.21 13.36
C ARG A 325 12.11 -9.02 12.17
N PRO A 326 11.67 -10.28 12.29
CA PRO A 326 11.15 -11.05 11.15
C PRO A 326 9.95 -10.39 10.48
N LEU A 327 9.07 -9.73 11.26
CA LEU A 327 7.90 -9.03 10.70
C LEU A 327 8.30 -7.80 9.89
N VAL A 328 9.29 -7.05 10.36
CA VAL A 328 9.82 -5.89 9.62
C VAL A 328 10.55 -6.34 8.36
N GLU A 329 11.45 -7.32 8.46
CA GLU A 329 12.18 -7.89 7.33
C GLU A 329 11.21 -8.43 6.25
N TYR A 330 10.16 -9.14 6.68
CA TYR A 330 9.11 -9.64 5.80
C TYR A 330 8.44 -8.51 5.00
N ALA A 331 8.03 -7.44 5.69
CA ALA A 331 7.30 -6.35 5.07
C ALA A 331 8.17 -5.55 4.09
N VAL A 332 9.38 -5.12 4.53
CA VAL A 332 10.26 -4.29 3.70
C VAL A 332 10.89 -5.06 2.53
N SER A 333 11.10 -6.38 2.69
CA SER A 333 11.63 -7.24 1.63
C SER A 333 10.55 -7.73 0.64
N THR A 334 9.29 -7.40 0.84
CA THR A 334 8.22 -7.79 -0.09
C THR A 334 8.54 -7.27 -1.50
N PRO A 335 8.49 -8.15 -2.53
CA PRO A 335 8.77 -7.75 -3.91
C PRO A 335 7.91 -6.55 -4.34
N GLY A 336 8.53 -5.53 -4.90
CA GLY A 336 7.85 -4.31 -5.35
C GLY A 336 7.67 -3.23 -4.28
N MET A 337 8.01 -3.47 -3.02
CA MET A 337 7.94 -2.47 -1.96
C MET A 337 9.02 -1.40 -2.13
N ASN A 338 8.67 -0.11 -1.95
CA ASN A 338 9.64 0.98 -1.94
C ASN A 338 9.98 1.41 -0.50
N THR A 339 8.98 1.56 0.35
CA THR A 339 9.14 1.90 1.78
C THR A 339 8.01 1.29 2.59
N THR A 340 8.22 1.18 3.90
CA THR A 340 7.19 0.66 4.81
C THR A 340 7.12 1.54 6.06
N ILE A 341 5.94 2.12 6.33
CA ILE A 341 5.75 2.97 7.50
C ILE A 341 5.47 2.15 8.76
N ILE A 342 6.17 2.49 9.83
CA ILE A 342 6.01 1.85 11.15
C ILE A 342 5.74 2.92 12.19
N GLY A 343 4.63 2.77 12.93
CA GLY A 343 4.33 3.59 14.10
C GLY A 343 5.16 3.13 15.30
N ILE A 344 5.67 4.09 16.07
CA ILE A 344 6.55 3.87 17.20
C ILE A 344 5.83 4.17 18.51
N GLY A 345 5.81 3.20 19.42
CA GLY A 345 5.21 3.34 20.75
C GLY A 345 6.16 3.86 21.80
N HIS A 346 7.47 3.64 21.64
CA HIS A 346 8.49 4.04 22.61
C HIS A 346 9.86 4.27 21.95
N ILE A 347 10.59 5.26 22.45
CA ILE A 347 11.99 5.49 22.15
C ILE A 347 12.81 5.43 23.45
N ASP A 348 14.06 5.03 23.36
CA ASP A 348 14.99 4.90 24.48
C ASP A 348 16.39 5.36 24.01
N ASP A 349 17.24 5.81 24.93
CA ASP A 349 18.63 6.14 24.62
C ASP A 349 19.47 4.88 24.41
N ASP A 350 19.11 3.78 25.09
CA ASP A 350 19.66 2.47 24.81
C ASP A 350 19.08 1.93 23.49
N PRO A 351 19.91 1.77 22.44
CA PRO A 351 19.46 1.28 21.14
C PRO A 351 18.77 -0.09 21.22
N GLN A 352 19.08 -0.92 22.19
CA GLN A 352 18.49 -2.25 22.35
C GLN A 352 17.07 -2.20 22.91
N ARG A 353 16.70 -1.12 23.60
CA ARG A 353 15.37 -0.88 24.16
C ARG A 353 14.53 0.08 23.31
N CYS A 354 15.11 0.66 22.28
CA CYS A 354 14.46 1.63 21.40
C CYS A 354 13.79 0.94 20.23
N GLN A 355 12.44 0.95 20.19
CA GLN A 355 11.68 0.37 19.08
C GLN A 355 12.08 0.95 17.71
N LEU A 356 12.30 2.26 17.66
CA LEU A 356 12.69 2.94 16.41
C LEU A 356 14.02 2.39 15.88
N THR A 357 15.04 2.28 16.71
CA THR A 357 16.36 1.79 16.33
C THR A 357 16.32 0.32 15.93
N GLN A 358 15.60 -0.52 16.69
CA GLN A 358 15.48 -1.94 16.39
C GLN A 358 14.73 -2.20 15.09
N ASN A 359 13.62 -1.51 14.85
CA ASN A 359 12.87 -1.64 13.61
C ASN A 359 13.65 -1.11 12.40
N LEU A 360 14.38 0.00 12.58
CA LEU A 360 15.22 0.57 11.54
C LEU A 360 16.39 -0.38 11.18
N SER A 361 16.99 -1.03 12.19
CA SER A 361 18.01 -2.07 11.97
C SER A 361 17.44 -3.27 11.19
N ALA A 362 16.23 -3.72 11.52
CA ALA A 362 15.56 -4.81 10.80
C ALA A 362 15.22 -4.42 9.34
N ALA A 363 14.97 -3.14 9.09
CA ALA A 363 14.62 -2.64 7.77
C ALA A 363 15.81 -2.49 6.80
N GLN A 364 17.04 -2.81 7.21
CA GLN A 364 18.24 -2.74 6.36
C GLN A 364 18.36 -3.98 5.45
N VAL A 365 17.28 -4.37 4.82
CA VAL A 365 17.20 -5.46 3.85
C VAL A 365 16.54 -4.98 2.56
N ALA A 366 17.05 -5.47 1.41
CA ALA A 366 16.55 -5.05 0.11
C ALA A 366 15.20 -5.71 -0.22
N PRO A 367 14.35 -5.08 -1.04
CA PRO A 367 13.21 -5.75 -1.64
C PRO A 367 13.62 -7.05 -2.34
N SER A 368 12.82 -8.09 -2.20
CA SER A 368 13.08 -9.44 -2.76
C SER A 368 14.31 -10.17 -2.18
N SER A 369 14.89 -9.70 -1.07
CA SER A 369 16.07 -10.35 -0.47
C SER A 369 15.75 -11.62 0.32
N LEU A 370 14.53 -11.76 0.86
CA LEU A 370 14.11 -12.99 1.51
C LEU A 370 13.72 -14.06 0.48
N SER A 371 14.25 -15.26 0.67
CA SER A 371 13.83 -16.41 -0.15
C SER A 371 12.37 -16.78 0.13
N THR A 372 11.74 -17.49 -0.80
CA THR A 372 10.39 -18.03 -0.60
C THR A 372 10.31 -18.90 0.66
N THR A 373 11.35 -19.68 0.95
CA THR A 373 11.43 -20.51 2.15
C THR A 373 11.45 -19.67 3.42
N ASP A 374 12.25 -18.60 3.46
CA ASP A 374 12.33 -17.71 4.62
C ASP A 374 10.99 -17.01 4.85
N ARG A 375 10.35 -16.51 3.79
CA ARG A 375 9.02 -15.90 3.86
C ARG A 375 7.99 -16.88 4.43
N ARG A 376 7.93 -18.11 3.91
CA ARG A 376 7.04 -19.17 4.42
C ARG A 376 7.31 -19.51 5.89
N THR A 377 8.56 -19.49 6.31
CA THR A 377 8.93 -19.70 7.72
C THR A 377 8.37 -18.60 8.62
N ILE A 378 8.51 -17.33 8.21
CA ILE A 378 7.94 -16.19 8.94
C ILE A 378 6.41 -16.26 8.97
N GLU A 379 5.77 -16.59 7.86
CA GLU A 379 4.32 -16.79 7.76
C GLU A 379 3.82 -17.88 8.71
N GLN A 380 4.53 -19.02 8.79
CA GLN A 380 4.22 -20.10 9.72
C GLN A 380 4.39 -19.70 11.19
N MET A 381 5.39 -18.88 11.51
CA MET A 381 5.55 -18.31 12.85
C MET A 381 4.40 -17.37 13.18
N ALA A 382 4.09 -16.46 12.27
CA ALA A 382 3.03 -15.47 12.40
C ALA A 382 1.64 -16.10 12.57
N SER A 383 1.36 -17.18 11.80
CA SER A 383 0.07 -17.89 11.85
C SER A 383 -0.22 -18.58 13.19
N ARG A 384 0.81 -18.83 14.01
CA ARG A 384 0.61 -19.36 15.39
C ARG A 384 0.01 -18.30 16.32
N ILE A 385 0.16 -17.03 15.98
CA ILE A 385 -0.42 -15.93 16.75
C ILE A 385 -1.89 -15.83 16.35
N LYS A 386 -2.77 -16.08 17.30
CA LYS A 386 -4.25 -16.02 17.13
C LYS A 386 -4.75 -16.84 15.92
N GLY A 387 -4.07 -17.93 15.57
CA GLY A 387 -4.43 -18.73 14.38
C GLY A 387 -4.32 -17.97 13.06
N GLY A 388 -3.43 -16.97 12.98
CA GLY A 388 -3.28 -16.10 11.81
C GLY A 388 -4.27 -14.92 11.75
N MET A 389 -5.22 -14.83 12.68
CA MET A 389 -6.26 -13.80 12.69
C MET A 389 -5.77 -12.50 13.34
N THR A 390 -4.73 -11.90 12.77
CA THR A 390 -4.13 -10.66 13.27
C THR A 390 -4.42 -9.46 12.39
N ASN A 391 -4.91 -9.66 11.16
CA ASN A 391 -5.19 -8.56 10.24
C ASN A 391 -6.27 -7.62 10.79
N TYR A 392 -6.11 -6.32 10.54
CA TYR A 392 -7.04 -5.29 10.98
C TYR A 392 -8.38 -5.33 10.23
N TYR A 393 -8.32 -5.51 8.92
CA TYR A 393 -9.48 -5.74 8.06
C TYR A 393 -9.42 -7.18 7.58
N MET A 394 -10.11 -8.06 8.27
CA MET A 394 -10.19 -9.48 7.91
C MET A 394 -11.15 -9.68 6.73
N ASN A 395 -10.76 -9.17 5.55
CA ASN A 395 -11.46 -9.50 4.32
C ASN A 395 -11.28 -11.00 4.06
N GLU A 396 -12.36 -11.69 3.68
CA GLU A 396 -12.28 -13.12 3.41
C GLU A 396 -11.23 -13.45 2.37
N ASP A 397 -10.48 -14.53 2.60
CA ASP A 397 -9.62 -15.10 1.56
C ASP A 397 -10.50 -15.55 0.39
N ARG A 398 -10.26 -14.93 -0.75
CA ARG A 398 -10.96 -15.28 -1.98
C ARG A 398 -10.23 -16.38 -2.75
N GLY A 399 -9.01 -16.72 -2.33
CA GLY A 399 -8.14 -17.60 -3.09
C GLY A 399 -7.90 -17.12 -4.52
N MET A 400 -7.50 -18.03 -5.40
CA MET A 400 -7.44 -17.75 -6.84
C MET A 400 -8.88 -17.66 -7.38
N SER A 401 -9.21 -16.59 -8.13
CA SER A 401 -10.52 -16.46 -8.76
C SER A 401 -10.54 -17.04 -10.17
N GLU A 402 -11.75 -17.26 -10.68
CA GLU A 402 -11.96 -17.49 -12.11
C GLU A 402 -11.54 -16.25 -12.92
N PRO A 403 -11.15 -16.43 -14.22
CA PRO A 403 -11.08 -15.33 -15.18
C PRO A 403 -12.41 -14.58 -15.24
N ARG A 404 -12.36 -13.26 -15.11
CA ARG A 404 -13.55 -12.41 -14.95
C ARG A 404 -14.04 -11.91 -16.30
N GLU A 405 -15.33 -11.63 -16.45
CA GLU A 405 -15.95 -11.02 -17.64
C GLU A 405 -15.58 -11.75 -18.94
N ALA A 406 -15.51 -13.08 -18.89
CA ALA A 406 -15.15 -13.91 -20.03
C ALA A 406 -16.26 -13.87 -21.10
N ALA A 407 -15.89 -13.50 -22.32
CA ALA A 407 -16.80 -13.38 -23.45
C ALA A 407 -16.14 -13.82 -24.76
N ALA A 408 -16.95 -14.11 -25.77
CA ALA A 408 -16.47 -14.40 -27.12
C ALA A 408 -17.35 -13.71 -28.17
N THR A 409 -16.69 -13.21 -29.22
CA THR A 409 -17.29 -12.76 -30.46
C THR A 409 -16.74 -13.56 -31.62
N GLN A 410 -17.41 -13.53 -32.77
CA GLN A 410 -16.94 -14.24 -33.96
C GLN A 410 -17.18 -13.44 -35.22
N GLU A 411 -16.30 -13.61 -36.21
CA GLU A 411 -16.41 -13.00 -37.53
C GLU A 411 -15.77 -13.90 -38.60
N MET A 412 -16.14 -13.64 -39.88
CA MET A 412 -15.45 -14.22 -41.04
C MET A 412 -14.39 -13.26 -41.53
N ARG A 413 -13.13 -13.71 -41.59
CA ARG A 413 -12.01 -13.04 -42.29
C ARG A 413 -11.68 -13.81 -43.55
N GLY A 414 -12.29 -13.42 -44.68
CA GLY A 414 -12.26 -14.19 -45.91
C GLY A 414 -13.05 -15.52 -45.74
N SER A 415 -12.39 -16.66 -45.96
CA SER A 415 -12.99 -17.98 -45.78
C SER A 415 -12.81 -18.55 -44.37
N GLN A 416 -12.05 -17.85 -43.49
CA GLN A 416 -11.71 -18.35 -42.18
C GLN A 416 -12.62 -17.72 -41.12
N ARG A 417 -13.15 -18.55 -40.22
CA ARG A 417 -13.87 -18.12 -39.05
C ARG A 417 -12.90 -17.81 -37.93
N ILE A 418 -12.96 -16.60 -37.40
CA ILE A 418 -12.17 -16.17 -36.24
C ILE A 418 -13.09 -16.03 -35.04
N VAL A 419 -12.76 -16.71 -33.96
CA VAL A 419 -13.39 -16.56 -32.66
C VAL A 419 -12.45 -15.73 -31.77
N ARG A 420 -12.88 -14.53 -31.40
CA ARG A 420 -12.15 -13.64 -30.50
C ARG A 420 -12.69 -13.80 -29.08
N ILE A 421 -11.84 -14.24 -28.18
CA ILE A 421 -12.13 -14.50 -26.77
C ILE A 421 -11.49 -13.39 -25.95
N THR A 422 -12.24 -12.82 -25.01
CA THR A 422 -11.79 -11.73 -24.14
C THR A 422 -12.11 -12.03 -22.69
N TRP A 423 -11.25 -11.57 -21.77
CA TRP A 423 -11.51 -11.70 -20.33
C TRP A 423 -10.71 -10.67 -19.51
N GLN A 424 -11.18 -10.37 -18.30
CA GLN A 424 -10.42 -9.66 -17.30
C GLN A 424 -9.63 -10.65 -16.46
N GLY A 425 -8.45 -10.22 -15.97
CA GLY A 425 -7.57 -11.06 -15.18
C GLY A 425 -8.25 -11.65 -13.95
N ALA A 426 -7.94 -12.90 -13.65
CA ALA A 426 -8.28 -13.49 -12.37
C ALA A 426 -7.56 -12.78 -11.22
N TYR A 427 -8.05 -12.95 -10.00
CA TYR A 427 -7.29 -12.62 -8.80
C TYR A 427 -6.37 -13.78 -8.43
N ALA A 428 -5.15 -13.48 -8.04
CA ALA A 428 -4.21 -14.47 -7.52
C ALA A 428 -4.58 -14.87 -6.09
N GLY A 429 -4.34 -16.13 -5.78
CA GLY A 429 -4.40 -16.65 -4.41
C GLY A 429 -3.06 -16.54 -3.69
N LEU A 430 -2.67 -17.59 -2.98
CA LEU A 430 -1.39 -17.67 -2.25
C LEU A 430 -0.17 -17.54 -3.16
N ASP A 431 -0.28 -18.00 -4.39
CA ASP A 431 0.77 -17.98 -5.38
C ASP A 431 0.38 -17.07 -6.56
N PRO A 432 1.35 -16.40 -7.21
CA PRO A 432 1.06 -15.49 -8.30
C PRO A 432 0.53 -16.21 -9.54
N LEU A 433 -0.33 -15.56 -10.31
CA LEU A 433 -0.78 -16.07 -11.60
C LEU A 433 0.38 -16.17 -12.59
N ALA A 434 0.39 -17.24 -13.40
CA ALA A 434 1.38 -17.48 -14.44
C ALA A 434 0.81 -17.27 -15.85
N GLU A 435 -0.33 -17.89 -16.15
CA GLU A 435 -0.91 -17.87 -17.50
C GLU A 435 -2.42 -18.16 -17.48
N TYR A 436 -3.01 -18.06 -18.66
CA TYR A 436 -4.37 -18.49 -18.98
C TYR A 436 -4.31 -19.54 -20.08
N GLU A 437 -4.94 -20.71 -19.86
CA GLU A 437 -5.15 -21.72 -20.88
C GLU A 437 -6.51 -21.50 -21.55
N ILE A 438 -6.56 -21.54 -22.88
CA ILE A 438 -7.79 -21.41 -23.65
C ILE A 438 -8.16 -22.77 -24.22
N TRP A 439 -9.32 -23.28 -23.82
CA TRP A 439 -9.83 -24.58 -24.20
C TRP A 439 -11.06 -24.43 -25.10
N ARG A 440 -11.09 -25.18 -26.22
CA ARG A 440 -12.24 -25.36 -27.10
C ARG A 440 -12.74 -26.81 -26.92
N GLY A 441 -13.84 -26.99 -26.20
CA GLY A 441 -14.26 -28.31 -25.76
C GLY A 441 -13.13 -29.04 -24.97
N PRO A 442 -12.66 -30.22 -25.42
CA PRO A 442 -11.54 -30.93 -24.77
C PRO A 442 -10.16 -30.50 -25.27
N GLU A 443 -10.06 -29.64 -26.26
CA GLU A 443 -8.81 -29.26 -26.92
C GLU A 443 -8.24 -27.98 -26.30
N LEU A 444 -6.94 -28.01 -25.92
CA LEU A 444 -6.19 -26.82 -25.55
C LEU A 444 -5.75 -26.09 -26.85
N VAL A 445 -6.40 -24.98 -27.16
CA VAL A 445 -6.14 -24.22 -28.40
C VAL A 445 -5.16 -23.08 -28.23
N GLY A 446 -4.85 -22.67 -27.00
CA GLY A 446 -3.84 -21.64 -26.78
C GLY A 446 -3.51 -21.38 -25.32
N ARG A 447 -2.48 -20.55 -25.12
CA ARG A 447 -2.01 -20.05 -23.83
C ARG A 447 -1.70 -18.58 -23.93
N VAL A 448 -2.05 -17.81 -22.92
CA VAL A 448 -1.73 -16.38 -22.81
C VAL A 448 -1.06 -16.15 -21.46
N ALA A 449 0.16 -15.64 -21.45
CA ALA A 449 0.87 -15.31 -20.21
C ALA A 449 0.09 -14.28 -19.40
N HIS A 450 0.04 -14.45 -18.08
CA HIS A 450 -0.53 -13.43 -17.22
C HIS A 450 0.40 -12.21 -17.17
N THR A 451 -0.19 -11.02 -17.27
CA THR A 451 0.49 -9.74 -17.04
C THR A 451 -0.39 -8.88 -16.15
N PRO A 452 0.19 -8.08 -15.23
CA PRO A 452 -0.59 -7.16 -14.41
C PRO A 452 -1.40 -6.18 -15.27
N GLN A 453 -2.71 -6.15 -15.13
CA GLN A 453 -3.57 -5.26 -15.89
C GLN A 453 -3.54 -3.84 -15.30
N ILE A 454 -2.90 -2.92 -16.00
CA ILE A 454 -2.79 -1.50 -15.61
C ILE A 454 -3.91 -0.62 -16.18
N THR A 455 -4.77 -1.18 -17.02
CA THR A 455 -5.94 -0.54 -17.62
C THR A 455 -7.11 -1.53 -17.63
N LYS A 456 -8.29 -1.07 -18.07
CA LYS A 456 -9.47 -1.92 -18.29
C LYS A 456 -9.42 -2.74 -19.58
N ALA A 457 -8.38 -2.64 -20.38
CA ALA A 457 -8.25 -3.43 -21.59
C ALA A 457 -8.22 -4.94 -21.25
N PRO A 458 -9.10 -5.77 -21.84
CA PRO A 458 -9.15 -7.19 -21.55
C PRO A 458 -7.95 -7.93 -22.14
N PHE A 459 -7.63 -9.09 -21.60
CA PHE A 459 -6.84 -10.11 -22.31
C PHE A 459 -7.61 -10.55 -23.55
N VAL A 460 -6.88 -10.94 -24.60
CA VAL A 460 -7.47 -11.32 -25.89
C VAL A 460 -6.76 -12.57 -26.42
N PHE A 461 -7.55 -13.50 -26.94
CA PHE A 461 -7.06 -14.61 -27.74
C PHE A 461 -7.94 -14.77 -28.99
N GLU A 462 -7.35 -15.00 -30.15
CA GLU A 462 -8.08 -15.28 -31.39
C GLU A 462 -7.82 -16.74 -31.81
N ASP A 463 -8.89 -17.50 -31.91
CA ASP A 463 -8.88 -18.86 -32.41
C ASP A 463 -9.40 -18.90 -33.87
N SER A 464 -8.62 -19.55 -34.74
CA SER A 464 -8.98 -19.76 -36.15
C SER A 464 -9.67 -21.13 -36.30
N VAL A 465 -10.95 -21.12 -36.62
CA VAL A 465 -11.77 -22.33 -36.72
C VAL A 465 -12.13 -22.61 -38.18
N ASN A 466 -11.99 -23.85 -38.61
CA ASN A 466 -12.23 -24.25 -40.00
C ASN A 466 -13.67 -24.73 -40.30
N ASP A 467 -14.50 -24.86 -39.24
CA ASP A 467 -15.92 -25.25 -39.35
C ASP A 467 -16.82 -24.10 -38.97
N ARG A 468 -18.16 -24.35 -39.15
CA ARG A 468 -19.20 -23.42 -38.74
C ARG A 468 -20.02 -23.91 -37.57
N ASP A 469 -19.58 -24.95 -36.89
CA ASP A 469 -20.29 -25.64 -35.83
C ASP A 469 -20.36 -24.82 -34.53
N TYR A 470 -21.16 -25.30 -33.59
CA TYR A 470 -21.23 -24.78 -32.25
C TYR A 470 -19.99 -25.17 -31.45
N HIS A 471 -19.35 -24.17 -30.78
CA HIS A 471 -18.20 -24.42 -29.89
C HIS A 471 -18.47 -23.93 -28.48
N ARG A 472 -17.83 -24.59 -27.53
CA ARG A 472 -17.72 -24.13 -26.15
C ARG A 472 -16.26 -23.83 -25.84
N TYR A 473 -16.02 -22.65 -25.31
CA TYR A 473 -14.71 -22.26 -24.83
C TYR A 473 -14.69 -22.15 -23.31
N ARG A 474 -13.52 -22.35 -22.75
CA ARG A 474 -13.22 -22.11 -21.34
C ARG A 474 -11.86 -21.45 -21.23
N ILE A 475 -11.73 -20.49 -20.34
CA ILE A 475 -10.47 -19.88 -19.98
C ILE A 475 -10.10 -20.42 -18.59
N VAL A 476 -8.90 -20.95 -18.45
CA VAL A 476 -8.43 -21.54 -17.18
C VAL A 476 -7.28 -20.68 -16.66
N ALA A 477 -7.48 -20.04 -15.51
CA ALA A 477 -6.39 -19.37 -14.80
C ALA A 477 -5.44 -20.43 -14.21
N VAL A 478 -4.14 -20.20 -14.36
CA VAL A 478 -3.09 -21.09 -13.87
C VAL A 478 -2.11 -20.26 -13.05
N ASP A 479 -1.84 -20.66 -11.80
CA ASP A 479 -0.84 -20.04 -10.97
C ASP A 479 0.58 -20.63 -11.18
N SER A 480 1.57 -20.07 -10.51
CA SER A 480 2.97 -20.47 -10.61
C SER A 480 3.26 -21.89 -10.08
N THR A 481 2.34 -22.49 -9.33
CA THR A 481 2.44 -23.87 -8.82
C THR A 481 1.72 -24.87 -9.72
N GLY A 482 0.97 -24.39 -10.72
CA GLY A 482 0.18 -25.19 -11.63
C GLY A 482 -1.25 -25.47 -11.13
N GLN A 483 -1.71 -24.80 -10.06
CA GLN A 483 -3.11 -24.83 -9.67
C GLN A 483 -3.97 -24.19 -10.77
N ARG A 484 -5.13 -24.78 -11.07
CA ARG A 484 -6.00 -24.38 -12.17
C ARG A 484 -7.41 -24.04 -11.69
N LEU A 485 -7.96 -22.93 -12.21
CA LEU A 485 -9.35 -22.57 -11.98
C LEU A 485 -10.01 -22.11 -13.30
N PRO A 486 -11.00 -22.86 -13.81
CA PRO A 486 -11.67 -22.55 -15.07
C PRO A 486 -12.75 -21.46 -14.89
N SER A 487 -12.97 -20.66 -15.93
CA SER A 487 -14.18 -19.86 -16.11
C SER A 487 -15.40 -20.77 -16.34
N GLY A 488 -16.60 -20.18 -16.29
CA GLY A 488 -17.78 -20.80 -16.89
C GLY A 488 -17.61 -21.04 -18.40
N ASP A 489 -18.49 -21.88 -18.96
CA ASP A 489 -18.53 -22.15 -20.41
C ASP A 489 -18.94 -20.90 -21.20
N ILE A 490 -18.17 -20.57 -22.23
CA ILE A 490 -18.45 -19.48 -23.19
C ILE A 490 -18.98 -20.13 -24.47
N ALA A 491 -20.27 -19.92 -24.73
CA ALA A 491 -20.93 -20.51 -25.90
C ALA A 491 -20.71 -19.66 -27.16
N VAL A 492 -20.20 -20.28 -28.22
CA VAL A 492 -20.05 -19.66 -29.55
C VAL A 492 -21.01 -20.39 -30.52
N ARG A 493 -22.04 -19.68 -30.99
CA ARG A 493 -23.06 -20.27 -31.82
C ARG A 493 -22.52 -20.69 -33.19
N ALA A 494 -23.14 -21.68 -33.78
CA ALA A 494 -22.89 -22.05 -35.18
C ALA A 494 -23.11 -20.83 -36.11
N MET A 495 -22.31 -20.73 -37.16
CA MET A 495 -22.52 -19.70 -38.21
C MET A 495 -23.38 -20.31 -39.34
N VAL A 496 -24.42 -19.59 -39.74
CA VAL A 496 -25.29 -19.99 -40.83
C VAL A 496 -24.63 -19.72 -42.19
#